data_2fb813e0d3168135a022690965ce307a
#
_entry.id   2fb813e0d3168135a022690965ce307a
#
_cell.length_a   1.000
_cell.length_b   1.000
_cell.length_c   1.000
_cell.angle_alpha   90.00
_cell.angle_beta   90.00
_cell.angle_gamma   90.00
#
_symmetry.space_group_name_H-M   'P 1'
#
loop_
_entity.id
_entity.type
_entity.pdbx_description
1 polymer ?
#
loop_
_entity_poly.entity_id
_entity_poly.type
_entity_poly.pdbx_seq_one_letter_code
_entity_poly.pdbx_strand_id
1 'polypeptide(L)'
;DPTRPTTLACYAMCHPFHPVTKISDVVAWNLYLGWYVPGLFLNDWFMKFYHWKYPKRALGYSEYGAEGMPNLHSAHPRRGDHTEEYQAKYHEYMLECFRRHPFLWSTYVWNMFDFAADARDQGGEPGMNHKGLITFDRKIKKDSFYIYKAWWSEEPFVHLCGKRYEYRTGRTTEVTVYSNRNEVSLYNNGRLVGTKTGEHAFHFKVTL
;
A
#
# COMPACT_ATOMS: atom_id res chain seq x y z
N ASP A 1 -29.82 11.10 9.65
CA ASP A 1 -30.49 10.42 8.55
C ASP A 1 -30.48 8.92 8.82
N PRO A 2 -31.64 8.31 9.17
CA PRO A 2 -31.70 6.89 9.52
C PRO A 2 -31.54 5.94 8.33
N THR A 3 -31.46 6.46 7.12
CA THR A 3 -31.29 5.65 5.91
C THR A 3 -29.83 5.42 5.55
N ARG A 4 -28.89 6.06 6.25
CA ARG A 4 -27.45 5.96 5.98
C ARG A 4 -26.73 5.35 7.19
N PRO A 5 -25.92 4.30 6.99
CA PRO A 5 -25.12 3.74 8.06
C PRO A 5 -24.09 4.75 8.55
N THR A 6 -23.89 4.78 9.85
CA THR A 6 -22.86 5.58 10.52
C THR A 6 -21.57 4.78 10.67
N THR A 7 -20.43 5.45 10.60
CA THR A 7 -19.12 4.85 10.87
C THR A 7 -18.31 5.67 11.85
N LEU A 8 -17.36 5.02 12.48
CA LEU A 8 -16.36 5.62 13.35
C LEU A 8 -14.97 5.20 12.86
N ALA A 9 -14.10 6.18 12.62
CA ALA A 9 -12.68 5.96 12.40
C ALA A 9 -11.96 5.88 13.77
N CYS A 10 -11.64 4.67 14.20
CA CYS A 10 -10.94 4.45 15.45
C CYS A 10 -9.44 4.74 15.28
N TYR A 11 -8.87 5.48 16.21
CA TYR A 11 -7.42 5.65 16.32
C TYR A 11 -6.75 4.29 16.57
N ALA A 12 -5.53 4.12 16.06
CA ALA A 12 -4.80 2.84 16.12
C ALA A 12 -4.67 2.23 17.53
N MET A 13 -4.56 3.08 18.56
CA MET A 13 -4.48 2.64 19.97
C MET A 13 -5.85 2.45 20.64
N CYS A 14 -6.95 2.70 19.92
CA CYS A 14 -8.28 2.39 20.42
C CYS A 14 -8.45 0.88 20.52
N HIS A 15 -8.56 0.38 21.75
CA HIS A 15 -8.69 -1.05 21.98
C HIS A 15 -9.97 -1.61 21.34
N PRO A 16 -9.93 -2.76 20.64
CA PRO A 16 -11.08 -3.34 19.95
C PRO A 16 -12.31 -3.61 20.84
N PHE A 17 -12.12 -3.72 22.15
CA PHE A 17 -13.19 -3.92 23.13
C PHE A 17 -13.72 -2.63 23.73
N HIS A 18 -13.19 -1.48 23.36
CA HIS A 18 -13.64 -0.20 23.88
C HIS A 18 -15.13 0.04 23.50
N PRO A 19 -16.00 0.51 24.41
CA PRO A 19 -17.42 0.69 24.12
C PRO A 19 -17.71 1.57 22.91
N VAL A 20 -16.87 2.57 22.63
CA VAL A 20 -17.00 3.47 21.47
C VAL A 20 -17.06 2.72 20.15
N THR A 21 -16.36 1.59 20.02
CA THR A 21 -16.35 0.77 18.80
C THR A 21 -17.69 0.11 18.48
N LYS A 22 -18.65 0.21 19.40
CA LYS A 22 -19.98 -0.41 19.28
C LYS A 22 -21.10 0.59 19.03
N ILE A 23 -20.81 1.90 19.00
CA ILE A 23 -21.81 2.95 18.89
C ILE A 23 -22.31 3.09 17.45
N SER A 24 -21.43 3.10 16.48
CA SER A 24 -21.77 3.24 15.05
C SER A 24 -22.25 1.92 14.44
N ASP A 25 -22.94 1.99 13.31
CA ASP A 25 -23.43 0.82 12.58
C ASP A 25 -22.29 -0.05 12.08
N VAL A 26 -21.24 0.57 11.49
CA VAL A 26 -20.00 -0.07 11.06
C VAL A 26 -18.81 0.61 11.73
N VAL A 27 -17.66 -0.04 11.76
CA VAL A 27 -16.47 0.49 12.40
C VAL A 27 -15.25 0.33 11.51
N ALA A 28 -14.33 1.29 11.58
CA ALA A 28 -13.06 1.23 10.88
C ALA A 28 -11.91 1.71 11.77
N TRP A 29 -10.70 1.32 11.42
CA TRP A 29 -9.48 1.76 12.12
C TRP A 29 -8.50 2.44 11.20
N ASN A 30 -7.81 3.45 11.75
CA ASN A 30 -6.60 4.01 11.19
C ASN A 30 -5.43 3.11 11.61
N LEU A 31 -5.05 2.16 10.76
CA LEU A 31 -4.03 1.17 11.08
C LEU A 31 -2.84 1.26 10.11
N TYR A 32 -1.67 1.43 10.70
CA TYR A 32 -0.40 1.55 9.98
C TYR A 32 0.59 0.45 10.40
N LEU A 33 0.06 -0.78 10.55
CA LEU A 33 0.87 -1.96 10.85
C LEU A 33 1.75 -2.29 9.64
N GLY A 34 3.03 -2.40 9.88
CA GLY A 34 4.04 -2.48 8.82
C GLY A 34 4.68 -1.12 8.48
N TRP A 35 4.16 -0.02 9.01
CA TRP A 35 4.79 1.30 8.92
C TRP A 35 5.20 1.83 10.30
N TYR A 36 4.27 2.26 11.15
CA TYR A 36 4.60 2.70 12.51
C TYR A 36 4.92 1.53 13.43
N VAL A 37 4.19 0.43 13.31
CA VAL A 37 4.41 -0.80 14.07
C VAL A 37 5.02 -1.86 13.15
N PRO A 38 6.08 -2.59 13.56
CA PRO A 38 6.66 -3.65 12.74
C PRO A 38 5.68 -4.81 12.51
N GLY A 39 5.76 -5.41 11.31
CA GLY A 39 5.01 -6.61 10.96
C GLY A 39 3.77 -6.33 10.10
N LEU A 40 3.91 -6.41 8.78
CA LEU A 40 2.78 -6.35 7.84
C LEU A 40 1.74 -7.44 8.11
N PHE A 41 2.17 -8.64 8.54
CA PHE A 41 1.30 -9.78 8.85
C PHE A 41 0.31 -9.50 9.98
N LEU A 42 0.59 -8.49 10.84
CA LEU A 42 -0.33 -8.10 11.91
C LEU A 42 -1.65 -7.57 11.39
N ASN A 43 -1.71 -7.05 10.16
CA ASN A 43 -2.97 -6.67 9.52
C ASN A 43 -3.88 -7.89 9.31
N ASP A 44 -3.33 -8.98 8.77
CA ASP A 44 -4.06 -10.23 8.57
C ASP A 44 -4.57 -10.80 9.91
N TRP A 45 -3.69 -10.81 10.91
CA TRP A 45 -4.04 -11.26 12.26
C TRP A 45 -5.14 -10.41 12.89
N PHE A 46 -5.05 -9.07 12.81
CA PHE A 46 -6.05 -8.16 13.36
C PHE A 46 -7.42 -8.37 12.72
N MET A 47 -7.49 -8.46 11.39
CA MET A 47 -8.75 -8.67 10.67
C MET A 47 -9.39 -10.01 11.06
N LYS A 48 -8.63 -11.09 11.09
CA LYS A 48 -9.10 -12.42 11.51
C LYS A 48 -9.60 -12.41 12.96
N PHE A 49 -8.80 -11.84 13.87
CA PHE A 49 -9.15 -11.74 15.28
C PHE A 49 -10.43 -10.93 15.51
N TYR A 50 -10.53 -9.74 14.88
CA TYR A 50 -11.69 -8.89 15.06
C TYR A 50 -12.95 -9.54 14.50
N HIS A 51 -12.90 -10.10 13.31
CA HIS A 51 -14.02 -10.79 12.68
C HIS A 51 -14.45 -12.04 13.47
N TRP A 52 -13.50 -12.82 13.96
CA TRP A 52 -13.78 -13.96 14.84
C TRP A 52 -14.50 -13.51 16.13
N LYS A 53 -14.03 -12.43 16.74
CA LYS A 53 -14.60 -11.92 18.00
C LYS A 53 -15.96 -11.25 17.81
N TYR A 54 -16.13 -10.56 16.69
CA TYR A 54 -17.33 -9.79 16.37
C TYR A 54 -17.85 -10.10 14.96
N PRO A 55 -18.33 -11.32 14.71
CA PRO A 55 -18.68 -11.78 13.36
C PRO A 55 -19.84 -11.02 12.71
N LYS A 56 -20.66 -10.32 13.52
CA LYS A 56 -21.79 -9.52 13.04
C LYS A 56 -21.46 -8.02 12.89
N ARG A 57 -20.21 -7.62 13.19
CA ARG A 57 -19.75 -6.23 13.06
C ARG A 57 -18.97 -6.07 11.76
N ALA A 58 -19.43 -5.17 10.92
CA ALA A 58 -18.70 -4.82 9.71
C ALA A 58 -17.44 -4.03 10.06
N LEU A 59 -16.29 -4.60 9.72
CA LEU A 59 -14.95 -4.02 9.90
C LEU A 59 -14.49 -3.31 8.64
N GLY A 60 -13.83 -2.16 8.78
CA GLY A 60 -13.14 -1.46 7.70
C GLY A 60 -11.78 -0.92 8.13
N TYR A 61 -11.02 -0.47 7.15
CA TYR A 61 -9.80 0.32 7.33
C TYR A 61 -10.09 1.76 6.89
N SER A 62 -10.18 2.68 7.85
CA SER A 62 -10.38 4.11 7.56
C SER A 62 -9.09 4.80 7.11
N GLU A 63 -7.93 4.25 7.51
CA GLU A 63 -6.64 4.66 6.97
C GLU A 63 -5.64 3.50 7.03
N TYR A 64 -4.82 3.39 5.99
CA TYR A 64 -3.60 2.58 5.95
C TYR A 64 -2.64 3.18 4.92
N GLY A 65 -1.34 2.99 5.11
CA GLY A 65 -0.33 3.52 4.18
C GLY A 65 1.09 3.47 4.74
N ALA A 66 2.04 3.68 3.86
CA ALA A 66 3.46 3.86 4.17
C ALA A 66 4.00 5.06 3.40
N GLU A 67 5.04 5.70 3.91
CA GLU A 67 5.68 6.79 3.19
C GLU A 67 6.61 6.27 2.11
N GLY A 68 6.69 7.01 1.01
CA GLY A 68 7.62 6.78 -0.07
C GLY A 68 7.98 8.10 -0.75
N MET A 69 9.27 8.36 -0.88
CA MET A 69 9.82 9.52 -1.57
C MET A 69 10.39 9.08 -2.92
N PRO A 70 10.02 9.73 -4.05
CA PRO A 70 10.44 9.31 -5.38
C PRO A 70 11.93 9.38 -5.67
N ASN A 71 12.70 10.02 -4.80
CA ASN A 71 14.15 10.18 -4.87
C ASN A 71 14.91 9.25 -3.90
N LEU A 72 14.20 8.46 -3.10
CA LEU A 72 14.82 7.48 -2.20
C LEU A 72 14.55 6.07 -2.66
N HIS A 73 15.62 5.31 -2.83
CA HIS A 73 15.57 3.96 -3.38
C HIS A 73 16.41 2.97 -2.60
N SER A 74 16.02 1.70 -2.59
CA SER A 74 16.76 0.62 -1.96
C SER A 74 16.57 -0.71 -2.69
N ALA A 75 17.66 -1.45 -2.86
CA ALA A 75 17.61 -2.85 -3.30
C ALA A 75 17.04 -3.79 -2.23
N HIS A 76 17.02 -3.34 -0.96
CA HIS A 76 16.52 -4.08 0.19
C HIS A 76 15.56 -3.20 1.02
N PRO A 77 14.38 -2.86 0.47
CA PRO A 77 13.46 -1.92 1.10
C PRO A 77 12.94 -2.46 2.42
N ARG A 78 12.91 -1.62 3.44
CA ARG A 78 12.48 -1.97 4.79
C ARG A 78 11.69 -0.84 5.44
N ARG A 79 10.90 -1.22 6.42
CA ARG A 79 10.08 -0.31 7.21
C ARG A 79 10.87 0.92 7.69
N GLY A 80 10.33 2.10 7.42
CA GLY A 80 10.89 3.37 7.89
C GLY A 80 12.04 3.92 7.05
N ASP A 81 12.38 3.33 5.90
CA ASP A 81 13.42 3.83 5.01
C ASP A 81 12.94 4.88 4.01
N HIS A 82 11.64 5.17 3.98
CA HIS A 82 10.98 6.12 3.11
C HIS A 82 11.23 5.89 1.61
N THR A 83 11.71 4.70 1.22
CA THR A 83 11.93 4.39 -0.18
C THR A 83 10.64 4.16 -0.93
N GLU A 84 10.64 4.49 -2.23
CA GLU A 84 9.49 4.24 -3.10
C GLU A 84 9.19 2.73 -3.18
N GLU A 85 10.23 1.90 -3.16
CA GLU A 85 10.11 0.44 -3.19
C GLU A 85 9.44 -0.11 -1.92
N TYR A 86 9.69 0.48 -0.73
CA TYR A 86 9.00 0.04 0.48
C TYR A 86 7.53 0.42 0.45
N GLN A 87 7.21 1.63 -0.01
CA GLN A 87 5.81 2.05 -0.17
C GLN A 87 5.06 1.10 -1.12
N ALA A 88 5.64 0.78 -2.27
CA ALA A 88 5.07 -0.15 -3.23
C ALA A 88 4.81 -1.54 -2.62
N LYS A 89 5.82 -2.12 -1.98
CA LYS A 89 5.74 -3.41 -1.27
C LYS A 89 4.66 -3.43 -0.18
N TYR A 90 4.52 -2.33 0.57
CA TYR A 90 3.49 -2.18 1.59
C TYR A 90 2.10 -2.28 0.95
N HIS A 91 1.84 -1.53 -0.12
CA HIS A 91 0.55 -1.51 -0.77
C HIS A 91 0.23 -2.81 -1.53
N GLU A 92 1.21 -3.46 -2.13
CA GLU A 92 1.05 -4.82 -2.69
C GLU A 92 0.54 -5.80 -1.63
N TYR A 93 1.22 -5.81 -0.46
CA TYR A 93 0.83 -6.68 0.64
C TYR A 93 -0.60 -6.38 1.12
N MET A 94 -0.94 -5.09 1.29
CA MET A 94 -2.24 -4.69 1.82
C MET A 94 -3.38 -5.07 0.88
N LEU A 95 -3.26 -4.85 -0.43
CA LEU A 95 -4.28 -5.21 -1.41
C LEU A 95 -4.52 -6.73 -1.43
N GLU A 96 -3.46 -7.53 -1.44
CA GLU A 96 -3.57 -8.98 -1.33
C GLU A 96 -4.15 -9.43 0.02
N CYS A 97 -3.81 -8.74 1.09
CA CYS A 97 -4.37 -9.00 2.42
C CYS A 97 -5.87 -8.73 2.43
N PHE A 98 -6.32 -7.61 1.89
CA PHE A 98 -7.75 -7.27 1.81
C PHE A 98 -8.54 -8.24 0.93
N ARG A 99 -7.99 -8.69 -0.19
CA ARG A 99 -8.60 -9.69 -1.06
C ARG A 99 -8.92 -11.00 -0.30
N ARG A 100 -8.06 -11.39 0.64
CA ARG A 100 -8.29 -12.56 1.49
C ARG A 100 -9.34 -12.37 2.58
N HIS A 101 -9.84 -11.12 2.78
CA HIS A 101 -10.79 -10.78 3.83
C HIS A 101 -12.05 -10.08 3.26
N PRO A 102 -12.89 -10.81 2.49
CA PRO A 102 -14.04 -10.24 1.77
C PRO A 102 -15.15 -9.72 2.70
N PHE A 103 -15.04 -9.91 4.00
CA PHE A 103 -15.95 -9.36 5.01
C PHE A 103 -15.69 -7.88 5.35
N LEU A 104 -14.61 -7.29 4.83
CA LEU A 104 -14.35 -5.87 5.00
C LEU A 104 -15.36 -5.06 4.21
N TRP A 105 -16.00 -4.09 4.87
CA TRP A 105 -16.96 -3.21 4.20
C TRP A 105 -16.27 -2.10 3.39
N SER A 106 -15.06 -1.69 3.80
CA SER A 106 -14.28 -0.68 3.08
C SER A 106 -12.81 -0.68 3.48
N THR A 107 -11.97 -0.11 2.60
CA THR A 107 -10.55 0.14 2.82
C THR A 107 -10.16 1.48 2.19
N TYR A 108 -9.68 2.44 2.99
CA TYR A 108 -9.30 3.76 2.53
C TYR A 108 -7.80 3.96 2.65
N VAL A 109 -7.14 4.14 1.52
CA VAL A 109 -5.70 4.44 1.51
C VAL A 109 -5.44 5.86 2.02
N TRP A 110 -4.46 6.01 2.89
CA TRP A 110 -3.92 7.29 3.30
C TRP A 110 -2.54 7.50 2.67
N ASN A 111 -2.46 8.33 1.62
CA ASN A 111 -3.59 8.95 0.97
C ASN A 111 -3.30 9.15 -0.53
N MET A 112 -4.11 9.91 -1.25
CA MET A 112 -3.93 10.14 -2.68
C MET A 112 -2.71 11.01 -2.99
N PHE A 113 -2.47 12.06 -2.19
CA PHE A 113 -1.43 13.05 -2.43
C PHE A 113 -0.54 13.26 -1.21
N ASP A 114 0.73 13.53 -1.43
CA ASP A 114 1.59 14.09 -0.38
C ASP A 114 1.03 15.45 0.04
N PHE A 115 1.19 15.81 1.31
CA PHE A 115 0.66 17.06 1.85
C PHE A 115 1.55 17.64 2.93
N ALA A 116 1.46 18.98 3.10
CA ALA A 116 2.14 19.68 4.17
C ALA A 116 1.51 19.35 5.53
N ALA A 117 2.35 19.12 6.52
CA ALA A 117 1.96 18.84 7.89
C ALA A 117 3.02 19.46 8.82
N ASP A 118 2.81 20.69 9.24
CA ASP A 118 3.78 21.58 9.88
C ASP A 118 4.57 20.92 11.01
N ALA A 119 3.89 20.29 11.96
CA ALA A 119 4.54 19.64 13.11
C ALA A 119 5.16 18.27 12.81
N ARG A 120 5.22 17.86 11.52
CA ARG A 120 5.69 16.51 11.17
C ARG A 120 7.19 16.48 10.99
N ASP A 121 7.85 15.63 11.79
CA ASP A 121 9.26 15.26 11.63
C ASP A 121 9.40 13.76 11.98
N GLN A 122 9.26 12.89 10.99
CA GLN A 122 9.22 11.43 11.17
C GLN A 122 10.21 10.69 10.24
N GLY A 123 11.34 11.32 9.95
CA GLY A 123 12.44 10.71 9.20
C GLY A 123 12.38 10.90 7.68
N GLY A 124 11.36 11.59 7.18
CA GLY A 124 11.31 12.09 5.80
C GLY A 124 11.70 13.57 5.74
N GLU A 125 11.09 14.30 4.81
CA GLU A 125 11.21 15.76 4.73
C GLU A 125 10.42 16.41 5.88
N PRO A 126 11.04 17.24 6.74
CA PRO A 126 10.34 17.93 7.80
C PRO A 126 9.16 18.78 7.26
N GLY A 127 8.04 18.78 7.97
CA GLY A 127 6.84 19.51 7.56
C GLY A 127 6.04 18.85 6.43
N MET A 128 6.40 17.62 6.02
CA MET A 128 5.73 16.91 4.93
C MET A 128 5.28 15.51 5.32
N ASN A 129 4.17 15.08 4.75
CA ASN A 129 3.69 13.69 4.80
C ASN A 129 3.79 13.08 3.40
N HIS A 130 4.63 12.06 3.25
CA HIS A 130 4.89 11.39 1.98
C HIS A 130 4.13 10.06 1.81
N LYS A 131 2.99 9.90 2.49
CA LYS A 131 2.11 8.73 2.27
C LYS A 131 1.27 8.81 1.00
N GLY A 132 1.30 9.94 0.31
CA GLY A 132 0.63 10.11 -0.97
C GLY A 132 1.07 9.08 -2.01
N LEU A 133 0.14 8.62 -2.84
CA LEU A 133 0.43 7.86 -4.05
C LEU A 133 0.95 8.77 -5.18
N ILE A 134 0.73 10.07 -5.04
CA ILE A 134 1.16 11.14 -5.96
C ILE A 134 1.84 12.22 -5.14
N THR A 135 2.89 12.83 -5.68
CA THR A 135 3.64 13.89 -5.01
C THR A 135 2.80 15.14 -4.72
N PHE A 136 3.29 15.99 -3.80
CA PHE A 136 2.64 17.22 -3.38
C PHE A 136 2.31 18.15 -4.56
N ASP A 137 3.24 18.28 -5.50
CA ASP A 137 3.08 19.12 -6.71
C ASP A 137 2.25 18.46 -7.81
N ARG A 138 1.74 17.27 -7.59
CA ARG A 138 0.91 16.45 -8.51
C ARG A 138 1.64 15.97 -9.78
N LYS A 139 2.94 16.12 -9.87
CA LYS A 139 3.69 15.80 -11.11
C LYS A 139 4.09 14.33 -11.21
N ILE A 140 4.39 13.67 -10.07
CA ILE A 140 4.85 12.30 -10.06
C ILE A 140 3.79 11.39 -9.46
N LYS A 141 3.31 10.43 -10.25
CA LYS A 141 2.62 9.25 -9.76
C LYS A 141 3.69 8.26 -9.32
N LYS A 142 3.73 7.93 -8.04
CA LYS A 142 4.69 6.96 -7.48
C LYS A 142 4.34 5.55 -7.94
N ASP A 143 5.26 4.60 -7.81
CA ASP A 143 5.01 3.21 -8.22
C ASP A 143 3.78 2.63 -7.49
N SER A 144 3.58 2.99 -6.22
CA SER A 144 2.40 2.63 -5.43
C SER A 144 1.05 3.09 -6.01
N PHE A 145 1.02 4.15 -6.84
CA PHE A 145 -0.20 4.52 -7.58
C PHE A 145 -0.59 3.45 -8.60
N TYR A 146 0.39 2.85 -9.26
CA TYR A 146 0.14 1.92 -10.35
C TYR A 146 -0.31 0.53 -9.89
N ILE A 147 0.00 0.12 -8.65
CA ILE A 147 -0.59 -1.12 -8.13
C ILE A 147 -2.11 -0.97 -7.95
N TYR A 148 -2.59 0.21 -7.49
CA TYR A 148 -4.03 0.48 -7.44
C TYR A 148 -4.66 0.54 -8.83
N LYS A 149 -3.97 1.13 -9.81
CA LYS A 149 -4.44 1.09 -11.20
C LYS A 149 -4.53 -0.36 -11.70
N ALA A 150 -3.60 -1.24 -11.34
CA ALA A 150 -3.64 -2.65 -11.72
C ALA A 150 -4.87 -3.38 -11.15
N TRP A 151 -5.29 -3.03 -9.93
CA TRP A 151 -6.43 -3.65 -9.27
C TRP A 151 -7.79 -3.08 -9.71
N TRP A 152 -7.86 -1.79 -10.04
CA TRP A 152 -9.15 -1.10 -10.17
C TRP A 152 -9.48 -0.62 -11.57
N SER A 153 -8.51 -0.57 -12.49
CA SER A 153 -8.74 -0.10 -13.86
C SER A 153 -9.02 -1.25 -14.81
N GLU A 154 -10.02 -1.08 -15.64
CA GLU A 154 -10.32 -1.97 -16.77
C GLU A 154 -9.48 -1.62 -18.01
N GLU A 155 -8.97 -0.38 -18.09
CA GLU A 155 -8.12 0.08 -19.17
C GLU A 155 -6.81 -0.70 -19.22
N PRO A 156 -6.46 -1.37 -20.32
CA PRO A 156 -5.21 -2.11 -20.43
C PRO A 156 -3.97 -1.26 -20.21
N PHE A 157 -3.09 -1.67 -19.30
CA PHE A 157 -1.83 -0.99 -19.11
C PHE A 157 -0.74 -1.91 -18.58
N VAL A 158 0.50 -1.44 -18.69
CA VAL A 158 1.68 -2.00 -18.05
C VAL A 158 2.53 -0.86 -17.49
N HIS A 159 3.03 -1.01 -16.27
CA HIS A 159 3.93 -0.06 -15.62
C HIS A 159 5.16 -0.76 -15.11
N LEU A 160 6.33 -0.32 -15.57
CA LEU A 160 7.64 -0.76 -15.06
C LEU A 160 7.97 0.09 -13.82
N CYS A 161 8.10 -0.55 -12.67
CA CYS A 161 8.50 0.11 -11.42
C CYS A 161 10.00 0.41 -11.38
N GLY A 162 10.38 1.31 -10.48
CA GLY A 162 11.78 1.66 -10.23
C GLY A 162 12.45 2.40 -11.37
N LYS A 163 11.70 3.13 -12.20
CA LYS A 163 12.28 3.95 -13.31
C LYS A 163 13.16 5.09 -12.81
N ARG A 164 12.93 5.55 -11.57
CA ARG A 164 13.72 6.60 -10.93
C ARG A 164 14.93 6.08 -10.16
N TYR A 165 14.99 4.77 -9.97
CA TYR A 165 16.13 4.10 -9.34
C TYR A 165 17.27 3.91 -10.36
N GLU A 166 18.00 4.97 -10.67
CA GLU A 166 19.03 5.00 -11.73
C GLU A 166 20.28 4.22 -11.34
N TYR A 167 20.75 4.36 -10.11
CA TYR A 167 22.02 3.79 -9.65
C TYR A 167 21.76 2.51 -8.83
N ARG A 168 21.88 1.37 -9.50
CA ARG A 168 21.75 0.06 -8.87
C ARG A 168 23.11 -0.56 -8.62
N THR A 169 23.28 -1.16 -7.44
CA THR A 169 24.52 -1.85 -7.07
C THR A 169 24.28 -3.35 -6.97
N GLY A 170 25.33 -4.14 -7.22
CA GLY A 170 25.25 -5.59 -7.16
C GLY A 170 25.15 -6.26 -8.54
N ARG A 171 25.11 -7.58 -8.54
CA ARG A 171 25.05 -8.38 -9.78
C ARG A 171 23.64 -8.63 -10.28
N THR A 172 22.66 -8.48 -9.40
CA THR A 172 21.26 -8.72 -9.73
C THR A 172 20.37 -7.68 -9.06
N THR A 173 19.27 -7.35 -9.71
CA THR A 173 18.22 -6.48 -9.15
C THR A 173 16.87 -7.13 -9.32
N GLU A 174 15.92 -6.79 -8.47
CA GLU A 174 14.51 -7.08 -8.67
C GLU A 174 13.88 -5.97 -9.52
N VAL A 175 13.10 -6.35 -10.51
CA VAL A 175 12.29 -5.47 -11.34
C VAL A 175 10.84 -5.87 -11.17
N THR A 176 10.04 -4.95 -10.65
CA THR A 176 8.59 -5.13 -10.48
C THR A 176 7.85 -4.48 -11.65
N VAL A 177 6.81 -5.15 -12.12
CA VAL A 177 5.91 -4.65 -13.16
C VAL A 177 4.48 -4.76 -12.66
N TYR A 178 3.73 -3.65 -12.73
CA TYR A 178 2.30 -3.63 -12.43
C TYR A 178 1.49 -3.65 -13.71
N SER A 179 0.50 -4.52 -13.78
CA SER A 179 -0.38 -4.65 -14.95
C SER A 179 -1.72 -5.26 -14.55
N ASN A 180 -2.77 -4.88 -15.25
CA ASN A 180 -4.07 -5.55 -15.18
C ASN A 180 -4.21 -6.65 -16.26
N ARG A 181 -3.08 -7.12 -16.82
CA ARG A 181 -3.01 -8.26 -17.75
C ARG A 181 -2.46 -9.47 -17.05
N ASN A 182 -2.90 -10.65 -17.46
CA ASN A 182 -2.54 -11.93 -16.83
C ASN A 182 -1.15 -12.44 -17.25
N GLU A 183 -0.55 -11.84 -18.26
CA GLU A 183 0.77 -12.21 -18.74
C GLU A 183 1.61 -10.97 -19.03
N VAL A 184 2.87 -10.99 -18.56
CA VAL A 184 3.84 -9.94 -18.76
C VAL A 184 5.19 -10.54 -19.15
N SER A 185 5.77 -10.05 -20.24
CA SER A 185 7.13 -10.38 -20.68
C SER A 185 8.06 -9.20 -20.43
N LEU A 186 9.19 -9.46 -19.77
CA LEU A 186 10.25 -8.48 -19.54
C LEU A 186 11.41 -8.69 -20.48
N TYR A 187 11.88 -7.62 -21.11
CA TYR A 187 13.06 -7.60 -21.98
C TYR A 187 14.12 -6.65 -21.42
N ASN A 188 15.38 -7.05 -21.52
CA ASN A 188 16.54 -6.20 -21.22
C ASN A 188 17.40 -6.11 -22.47
N ASN A 189 17.57 -4.90 -23.02
CA ASN A 189 18.31 -4.63 -24.26
C ASN A 189 17.89 -5.57 -25.42
N GLY A 190 16.59 -5.76 -25.61
CA GLY A 190 16.01 -6.61 -26.65
C GLY A 190 16.06 -8.12 -26.38
N ARG A 191 16.70 -8.56 -25.30
CA ARG A 191 16.76 -9.97 -24.90
C ARG A 191 15.66 -10.26 -23.87
N LEU A 192 14.91 -11.33 -24.10
CA LEU A 192 13.88 -11.78 -23.15
C LEU A 192 14.53 -12.20 -21.82
N VAL A 193 14.15 -11.56 -20.74
CA VAL A 193 14.48 -11.94 -19.35
C VAL A 193 13.57 -13.07 -18.89
N GLY A 194 12.29 -12.97 -19.20
CA GLY A 194 11.30 -13.99 -18.88
C GLY A 194 9.87 -13.51 -19.11
N THR A 195 8.95 -14.46 -19.14
CA THR A 195 7.50 -14.23 -19.16
C THR A 195 6.90 -14.78 -17.87
N LYS A 196 5.98 -14.03 -17.27
CA LYS A 196 5.25 -14.44 -16.08
C LYS A 196 3.74 -14.33 -16.28
N THR A 197 3.03 -15.30 -15.82
CA THR A 197 1.57 -15.27 -15.67
C THR A 197 1.23 -15.02 -14.21
N GLY A 198 0.18 -14.23 -13.97
CA GLY A 198 -0.25 -13.82 -12.63
C GLY A 198 -1.26 -12.70 -12.69
N GLU A 199 -1.41 -12.00 -11.58
CA GLU A 199 -2.33 -10.88 -11.44
C GLU A 199 -1.61 -9.69 -10.79
N HIS A 200 -1.85 -8.50 -11.31
CA HIS A 200 -1.53 -7.18 -10.76
C HIS A 200 -0.04 -6.87 -10.57
N ALA A 201 0.78 -7.77 -10.00
CA ALA A 201 2.19 -7.54 -9.70
C ALA A 201 3.07 -8.70 -10.21
N PHE A 202 4.12 -8.38 -10.95
CA PHE A 202 5.04 -9.33 -11.56
C PHE A 202 6.47 -8.96 -11.19
N HIS A 203 7.15 -9.87 -10.49
CA HIS A 203 8.51 -9.64 -9.99
C HIS A 203 9.51 -10.44 -10.80
N PHE A 204 10.49 -9.77 -11.40
CA PHE A 204 11.56 -10.39 -12.20
C PHE A 204 12.91 -10.17 -11.54
N LYS A 205 13.75 -11.21 -11.52
CA LYS A 205 15.16 -11.08 -11.14
C LYS A 205 15.98 -10.84 -12.40
N VAL A 206 16.68 -9.73 -12.45
CA VAL A 206 17.47 -9.29 -13.60
C VAL A 206 18.94 -9.26 -13.21
N THR A 207 19.82 -9.78 -14.08
CA THR A 207 21.28 -9.60 -13.97
C THR A 207 21.65 -8.24 -14.54
N LEU A 208 22.44 -7.47 -13.76
CA LEU A 208 22.96 -6.16 -14.14
C LEU A 208 24.26 -6.30 -14.95
#